data_a111499fdaae5d55e6267b3cb6d0632f
#
_entry.id   a111499fdaae5d55e6267b3cb6d0632f
#
_cell.length_a   1.000
_cell.length_b   1.000
_cell.length_c   1.000
_cell.angle_alpha   90.00
_cell.angle_beta   90.00
_cell.angle_gamma   90.00
#
_symmetry.space_group_name_H-M   'P 1'
#
loop_
_entity.id
_entity.type
_entity.pdbx_description
1 polymer ?
#
loop_
_entity_poly.entity_id
_entity_poly.type
_entity_poly.pdbx_seq_one_letter_code
_entity_poly.pdbx_strand_id
1 'polypeptide(L)'
;PVEVEATRNSITAPVVNIEVPKSAGETKVEIPVTNVKPGTVAVLVHPDGTEEILKDSVPTEDGIQLTVDGGTTVKIVDNSKDFIDTREHWSRDQVNFVAARELFQGVGDNQFGAGRPMTRGMVNTVLARLAGVDTTPAAGQNWYDKGIRVSELRYITVEAALAGRATITLNCDSPVTRR
;
A
#
# COMPACT_ATOMS: atom_id res chain seq x y z
N PRO A 1 -22.90 10.69 13.83
CA PRO A 1 -21.56 10.91 14.36
C PRO A 1 -20.84 9.58 14.37
N VAL A 2 -19.58 9.57 13.90
CA VAL A 2 -18.70 8.41 13.99
C VAL A 2 -18.08 8.43 15.38
N GLU A 3 -18.29 7.39 16.17
CA GLU A 3 -17.64 7.26 17.47
C GLU A 3 -16.33 6.51 17.30
N VAL A 4 -15.25 7.09 17.80
CA VAL A 4 -13.92 6.49 17.82
C VAL A 4 -13.53 6.25 19.27
N GLU A 5 -13.50 4.99 19.69
CA GLU A 5 -13.07 4.59 21.01
C GLU A 5 -11.64 4.06 20.97
N ALA A 6 -10.73 4.75 21.64
CA ALA A 6 -9.33 4.35 21.72
C ALA A 6 -9.13 3.47 22.97
N THR A 7 -8.93 2.19 22.77
CA THR A 7 -8.57 1.26 23.83
C THR A 7 -7.05 1.08 23.89
N ARG A 8 -6.42 1.59 24.94
CA ARG A 8 -4.99 1.38 25.19
C ARG A 8 -4.76 0.00 25.78
N ASN A 9 -4.41 -0.96 24.93
CA ASN A 9 -3.87 -2.25 25.39
C ASN A 9 -2.36 -2.30 25.12
N SER A 10 -1.62 -2.28 26.22
CA SER A 10 -0.19 -2.57 26.42
C SER A 10 0.82 -2.28 25.28
N ILE A 11 1.62 -1.30 25.52
CA ILE A 11 3.05 -1.08 25.22
C ILE A 11 3.45 -0.70 23.79
N THR A 12 2.73 -1.00 22.69
CA THR A 12 3.33 -0.79 21.36
C THR A 12 2.48 -0.11 20.27
N ALA A 13 1.17 -0.14 20.33
CA ALA A 13 0.36 0.55 19.32
C ALA A 13 -1.04 0.86 19.86
N PRO A 14 -1.58 2.06 19.66
CA PRO A 14 -2.97 2.34 20.00
C PRO A 14 -3.88 1.47 19.10
N VAL A 15 -4.81 0.76 19.72
CA VAL A 15 -5.89 0.03 19.05
C VAL A 15 -7.12 0.91 19.08
N VAL A 16 -7.76 1.10 17.94
CA VAL A 16 -8.92 1.96 17.77
C VAL A 16 -10.05 1.13 17.17
N ASN A 17 -11.20 1.11 17.85
CA ASN A 17 -12.43 0.58 17.30
C ASN A 17 -13.19 1.71 16.61
N ILE A 18 -13.52 1.52 15.34
CA ILE A 18 -14.24 2.49 14.52
C ILE A 18 -15.63 1.93 14.29
N GLU A 19 -16.65 2.67 14.72
CA GLU A 19 -18.03 2.32 14.47
C GLU A 19 -18.62 3.20 13.39
N VAL A 20 -18.86 2.61 12.23
CA VAL A 20 -19.55 3.25 11.09
C VAL A 20 -20.77 2.41 10.73
N PRO A 21 -21.96 3.00 10.64
CA PRO A 21 -23.13 2.27 10.17
C PRO A 21 -22.90 1.74 8.75
N LYS A 22 -23.22 0.46 8.50
CA LYS A 22 -23.08 -0.14 7.16
C LYS A 22 -23.85 0.61 6.06
N SER A 23 -24.88 1.35 6.43
CA SER A 23 -25.64 2.20 5.50
C SER A 23 -24.88 3.46 5.04
N ALA A 24 -23.76 3.80 5.66
CA ALA A 24 -22.95 4.95 5.30
C ALA A 24 -22.04 4.67 4.08
N GLY A 25 -21.78 3.38 3.77
CA GLY A 25 -20.83 2.98 2.74
C GLY A 25 -19.38 3.38 3.09
N GLU A 26 -18.54 3.49 2.08
CA GLU A 26 -17.16 3.95 2.24
C GLU A 26 -17.09 5.32 2.92
N THR A 27 -16.49 5.36 4.09
CA THR A 27 -16.41 6.57 4.92
C THR A 27 -14.95 6.87 5.24
N LYS A 28 -14.53 8.11 4.97
CA LYS A 28 -13.21 8.59 5.40
C LYS A 28 -13.27 8.98 6.87
N VAL A 29 -12.33 8.44 7.63
CA VAL A 29 -12.16 8.74 9.05
C VAL A 29 -10.74 9.21 9.29
N GLU A 30 -10.57 10.09 10.27
CA GLU A 30 -9.27 10.54 10.73
C GLU A 30 -9.11 10.18 12.20
N ILE A 31 -8.05 9.45 12.51
CA ILE A 31 -7.73 9.02 13.87
C ILE A 31 -6.65 9.96 14.42
N PRO A 32 -6.93 10.71 15.49
CA PRO A 32 -5.94 11.57 16.10
C PRO A 32 -4.76 10.76 16.66
N VAL A 33 -3.56 11.07 16.20
CA VAL A 33 -2.33 10.39 16.62
C VAL A 33 -1.23 11.45 16.77
N THR A 34 -0.51 11.40 17.87
CA THR A 34 0.66 12.27 18.08
C THR A 34 1.92 11.67 17.47
N ASN A 35 2.84 12.51 17.00
CA ASN A 35 4.13 12.10 16.44
C ASN A 35 4.00 11.20 15.20
N VAL A 36 3.08 11.53 14.32
CA VAL A 36 2.90 10.84 13.05
C VAL A 36 4.11 11.06 12.14
N LYS A 37 4.61 9.97 11.57
CA LYS A 37 5.73 9.95 10.62
C LYS A 37 5.26 9.49 9.25
N PRO A 38 6.03 9.70 8.18
CA PRO A 38 5.70 9.15 6.85
C PRO A 38 5.48 7.63 6.86
N GLY A 39 6.21 6.90 7.71
CA GLY A 39 6.09 5.45 7.89
C GLY A 39 5.00 4.99 8.86
N THR A 40 4.22 5.91 9.45
CA THR A 40 3.06 5.54 10.27
C THR A 40 1.94 5.01 9.37
N VAL A 41 1.40 3.84 9.72
CA VAL A 41 0.36 3.14 8.97
C VAL A 41 -0.78 2.71 9.88
N ALA A 42 -1.97 2.59 9.31
CA ALA A 42 -3.07 1.89 9.95
C ALA A 42 -3.05 0.42 9.52
N VAL A 43 -3.23 -0.47 10.47
CA VAL A 43 -3.29 -1.92 10.29
C VAL A 43 -4.68 -2.40 10.69
N LEU A 44 -5.40 -2.99 9.75
CA LEU A 44 -6.68 -3.62 9.99
C LEU A 44 -6.46 -4.89 10.82
N VAL A 45 -7.25 -5.06 11.87
CA VAL A 45 -7.26 -6.28 12.69
C VAL A 45 -8.57 -7.04 12.40
N HIS A 46 -8.43 -8.18 11.75
CA HIS A 46 -9.58 -9.03 11.44
C HIS A 46 -10.09 -9.79 12.67
N PRO A 47 -11.36 -10.23 12.69
CA PRO A 47 -11.92 -10.99 13.81
C PRO A 47 -11.20 -12.31 14.13
N ASP A 48 -10.51 -12.90 13.15
CA ASP A 48 -9.69 -14.11 13.31
C ASP A 48 -8.29 -13.82 13.86
N GLY A 49 -7.96 -12.53 14.11
CA GLY A 49 -6.69 -12.07 14.63
C GLY A 49 -5.62 -11.82 13.55
N THR A 50 -5.92 -12.03 12.28
CA THR A 50 -5.01 -11.65 11.19
C THR A 50 -4.94 -10.14 11.04
N GLU A 51 -3.80 -9.65 10.55
CA GLU A 51 -3.52 -8.22 10.42
C GLU A 51 -3.18 -7.88 8.97
N GLU A 52 -3.71 -6.76 8.49
CA GLU A 52 -3.47 -6.26 7.14
C GLU A 52 -3.15 -4.77 7.17
N ILE A 53 -2.06 -4.36 6.49
CA ILE A 53 -1.71 -2.94 6.36
C ILE A 53 -2.67 -2.27 5.37
N LEU A 54 -3.38 -1.25 5.85
CA LEU A 54 -4.22 -0.40 5.01
C LEU A 54 -3.34 0.51 4.14
N LYS A 55 -3.23 0.16 2.87
CA LYS A 55 -2.35 0.84 1.90
C LYS A 55 -2.82 2.24 1.52
N ASP A 56 -4.10 2.55 1.76
CA ASP A 56 -4.74 3.84 1.57
C ASP A 56 -4.67 4.77 2.80
N SER A 57 -4.11 4.27 3.93
CA SER A 57 -3.91 5.10 5.11
C SER A 57 -2.90 6.22 4.85
N VAL A 58 -3.25 7.46 5.19
CA VAL A 58 -2.45 8.65 4.91
C VAL A 58 -2.16 9.43 6.19
N PRO A 59 -0.89 9.68 6.53
CA PRO A 59 -0.51 10.57 7.61
C PRO A 59 -0.97 12.00 7.33
N THR A 60 -1.53 12.66 8.33
CA THR A 60 -1.92 14.07 8.31
C THR A 60 -1.21 14.83 9.42
N GLU A 61 -1.42 16.14 9.53
CA GLU A 61 -0.88 16.93 10.65
C GLU A 61 -1.48 16.53 11.99
N ASP A 62 -2.75 16.12 11.99
CA ASP A 62 -3.52 15.81 13.19
C ASP A 62 -3.59 14.31 13.53
N GLY A 63 -3.18 13.43 12.59
CA GLY A 63 -3.26 12.00 12.80
C GLY A 63 -3.05 11.15 11.56
N ILE A 64 -3.91 10.14 11.39
CA ILE A 64 -3.89 9.27 10.22
C ILE A 64 -5.30 9.15 9.63
N GLN A 65 -5.41 9.41 8.33
CA GLN A 65 -6.65 9.27 7.57
C GLN A 65 -6.70 7.92 6.88
N LEU A 66 -7.86 7.27 6.90
CA LEU A 66 -8.13 6.00 6.22
C LEU A 66 -9.59 5.94 5.76
N THR A 67 -9.88 5.01 4.86
CA THR A 67 -11.25 4.73 4.40
C THR A 67 -11.73 3.42 5.01
N VAL A 68 -12.94 3.41 5.56
CA VAL A 68 -13.56 2.23 6.15
C VAL A 68 -14.96 2.01 5.56
N ASP A 69 -15.36 0.74 5.45
CA ASP A 69 -16.70 0.32 5.06
C ASP A 69 -17.32 -0.50 6.21
N GLY A 70 -18.01 0.21 7.10
CA GLY A 70 -18.58 -0.37 8.31
C GLY A 70 -17.65 -0.37 9.52
N GLY A 71 -18.09 -1.03 10.61
CA GLY A 71 -17.33 -1.13 11.86
C GLY A 71 -16.06 -1.94 11.69
N THR A 72 -14.94 -1.42 12.19
CA THR A 72 -13.64 -2.08 12.06
C THR A 72 -12.70 -1.74 13.21
N THR A 73 -11.73 -2.62 13.46
CA THR A 73 -10.67 -2.42 14.46
C THR A 73 -9.36 -2.19 13.76
N VAL A 74 -8.66 -1.12 14.09
CA VAL A 74 -7.34 -0.80 13.53
C VAL A 74 -6.31 -0.57 14.60
N LYS A 75 -5.06 -0.88 14.29
CA LYS A 75 -3.87 -0.47 15.05
C LYS A 75 -3.13 0.61 14.29
N ILE A 76 -2.54 1.57 15.00
CA ILE A 76 -1.64 2.55 14.41
C ILE A 76 -0.22 2.17 14.75
N VAL A 77 0.60 1.92 13.73
CA VAL A 77 1.96 1.36 13.86
C VAL A 77 2.96 2.24 13.12
N ASP A 78 4.12 2.49 13.72
CA ASP A 78 5.29 2.99 12.99
C ASP A 78 5.96 1.80 12.28
N ASN A 79 5.75 1.69 10.98
CA ASN A 79 6.34 0.67 10.11
C ASN A 79 7.46 1.25 9.23
N SER A 80 8.10 2.31 9.71
CA SER A 80 9.21 2.96 8.99
C SER A 80 10.29 1.98 8.59
N LYS A 81 10.83 2.15 7.38
CA LYS A 81 11.93 1.33 6.86
C LYS A 81 13.20 2.18 6.77
N ASP A 82 14.35 1.58 7.07
CA ASP A 82 15.63 2.26 7.02
C ASP A 82 16.50 1.67 5.89
N PHE A 83 16.41 2.26 4.70
CA PHE A 83 17.26 1.87 3.57
C PHE A 83 18.56 2.69 3.58
N ILE A 84 19.69 2.03 3.40
CA ILE A 84 21.01 2.64 3.50
C ILE A 84 21.21 3.76 2.48
N ASP A 85 20.70 3.57 1.25
CA ASP A 85 20.85 4.50 0.13
C ASP A 85 19.90 5.71 0.16
N THR A 86 18.98 5.75 1.15
CA THR A 86 18.02 6.85 1.25
C THR A 86 18.14 7.66 2.55
N ARG A 87 19.06 7.32 3.44
CA ARG A 87 19.22 7.99 4.73
C ARG A 87 19.43 9.50 4.62
N GLU A 88 20.28 9.91 3.68
CA GLU A 88 20.59 11.32 3.39
C GLU A 88 19.96 11.79 2.06
N HIS A 89 19.03 11.00 1.50
CA HIS A 89 18.41 11.31 0.22
C HIS A 89 17.15 12.17 0.41
N TRP A 90 16.93 13.13 -0.47
CA TRP A 90 15.78 14.04 -0.41
C TRP A 90 14.42 13.30 -0.40
N SER A 91 14.35 12.10 -0.95
CA SER A 91 13.12 11.29 -1.03
C SER A 91 12.93 10.35 0.16
N ARG A 92 13.69 10.49 1.23
CA ARG A 92 13.63 9.60 2.41
C ARG A 92 12.20 9.42 2.94
N ASP A 93 11.47 10.53 3.08
CA ASP A 93 10.11 10.50 3.62
C ASP A 93 9.13 9.82 2.67
N GLN A 94 9.22 10.09 1.36
CA GLN A 94 8.41 9.44 0.34
C GLN A 94 8.71 7.95 0.25
N VAL A 95 9.98 7.57 0.35
CA VAL A 95 10.39 6.16 0.41
C VAL A 95 9.83 5.48 1.64
N ASN A 96 9.92 6.11 2.82
CA ASN A 96 9.31 5.59 4.04
C ASN A 96 7.79 5.41 3.90
N PHE A 97 7.12 6.39 3.32
CA PHE A 97 5.67 6.33 3.08
C PHE A 97 5.27 5.10 2.25
N VAL A 98 5.90 4.89 1.10
CA VAL A 98 5.53 3.78 0.20
C VAL A 98 6.03 2.42 0.68
N ALA A 99 7.17 2.36 1.36
CA ALA A 99 7.72 1.12 1.87
C ALA A 99 7.01 0.63 3.13
N ALA A 100 6.59 1.54 4.02
CA ALA A 100 5.81 1.19 5.20
C ALA A 100 4.45 0.57 4.84
N ARG A 101 3.89 0.94 3.68
CA ARG A 101 2.63 0.39 3.13
C ARG A 101 2.85 -0.85 2.27
N GLU A 102 4.09 -1.37 2.24
CA GLU A 102 4.48 -2.55 1.46
C GLU A 102 4.21 -2.43 -0.05
N LEU A 103 4.03 -1.20 -0.55
CA LEU A 103 3.90 -0.93 -1.99
C LEU A 103 5.24 -1.16 -2.69
N PHE A 104 6.33 -0.71 -2.08
CA PHE A 104 7.71 -0.94 -2.52
C PHE A 104 8.49 -1.69 -1.45
N GLN A 105 9.32 -2.64 -1.87
CA GLN A 105 10.12 -3.50 -0.96
C GLN A 105 11.64 -3.25 -1.08
N GLY A 106 12.05 -2.30 -1.93
CA GLY A 106 13.46 -2.10 -2.25
C GLY A 106 13.98 -3.09 -3.30
N VAL A 107 15.29 -3.07 -3.50
CA VAL A 107 15.98 -3.85 -4.55
C VAL A 107 16.92 -4.92 -4.00
N GLY A 108 16.90 -5.17 -2.70
CA GLY A 108 17.80 -6.08 -1.98
C GLY A 108 18.90 -5.34 -1.22
N ASP A 109 19.66 -6.07 -0.42
CA ASP A 109 20.81 -5.58 0.37
C ASP A 109 20.52 -4.31 1.19
N ASN A 110 19.30 -4.22 1.73
CA ASN A 110 18.81 -3.07 2.46
C ASN A 110 18.87 -1.74 1.67
N GLN A 111 18.74 -1.81 0.34
CA GLN A 111 18.70 -0.66 -0.56
C GLN A 111 17.31 -0.50 -1.17
N PHE A 112 16.86 0.74 -1.29
CA PHE A 112 15.64 1.09 -1.98
C PHE A 112 15.82 1.17 -3.50
N GLY A 113 16.99 1.67 -3.94
CA GLY A 113 17.30 1.89 -5.33
C GLY A 113 16.69 3.18 -5.91
N ALA A 114 16.65 4.26 -5.12
CA ALA A 114 16.01 5.53 -5.47
C ALA A 114 16.49 6.13 -6.80
N GLY A 115 17.75 5.92 -7.17
CA GLY A 115 18.34 6.38 -8.43
C GLY A 115 18.15 5.44 -9.62
N ARG A 116 17.51 4.28 -9.45
CA ARG A 116 17.33 3.29 -10.51
C ARG A 116 16.07 3.56 -11.34
N PRO A 117 16.09 3.32 -12.65
CA PRO A 117 14.89 3.41 -13.47
C PRO A 117 13.88 2.35 -13.07
N MET A 118 12.60 2.71 -13.03
CA MET A 118 11.52 1.74 -12.84
C MET A 118 11.28 0.94 -14.12
N THR A 119 11.17 -0.38 -13.98
CA THR A 119 10.74 -1.26 -15.06
C THR A 119 9.21 -1.36 -15.09
N ARG A 120 8.65 -1.82 -16.21
CA ARG A 120 7.20 -2.10 -16.33
C ARG A 120 6.73 -3.14 -15.29
N GLY A 121 7.54 -4.16 -15.03
CA GLY A 121 7.26 -5.15 -13.99
C GLY A 121 7.11 -4.51 -12.61
N MET A 122 8.00 -3.55 -12.26
CA MET A 122 7.90 -2.81 -10.99
C MET A 122 6.61 -2.02 -10.89
N VAL A 123 6.25 -1.25 -11.93
CA VAL A 123 5.01 -0.45 -11.94
C VAL A 123 3.79 -1.35 -11.76
N ASN A 124 3.70 -2.44 -12.54
CA ASN A 124 2.56 -3.35 -12.48
C ASN A 124 2.44 -4.05 -11.12
N THR A 125 3.58 -4.43 -10.51
CA THR A 125 3.60 -5.05 -9.19
C THR A 125 3.12 -4.07 -8.10
N VAL A 126 3.55 -2.80 -8.17
CA VAL A 126 3.09 -1.76 -7.24
C VAL A 126 1.58 -1.50 -7.38
N LEU A 127 1.08 -1.40 -8.61
CA LEU A 127 -0.35 -1.22 -8.86
C LEU A 127 -1.18 -2.42 -8.37
N ALA A 128 -0.68 -3.64 -8.55
CA ALA A 128 -1.33 -4.85 -8.05
C ALA A 128 -1.40 -4.85 -6.50
N ARG A 129 -0.31 -4.48 -5.83
CA ARG A 129 -0.27 -4.33 -4.36
C ARG A 129 -1.23 -3.27 -3.86
N LEU A 130 -1.28 -2.12 -4.54
CA LEU A 130 -2.22 -1.04 -4.20
C LEU A 130 -3.67 -1.50 -4.37
N ALA A 131 -3.95 -2.39 -5.32
CA ALA A 131 -5.25 -3.00 -5.54
C ALA A 131 -5.55 -4.18 -4.58
N GLY A 132 -4.71 -4.44 -3.57
CA GLY A 132 -4.89 -5.51 -2.60
C GLY A 132 -4.59 -6.91 -3.13
N VAL A 133 -3.91 -7.04 -4.28
CA VAL A 133 -3.56 -8.34 -4.85
C VAL A 133 -2.28 -8.86 -4.19
N ASP A 134 -2.30 -10.12 -3.75
CA ASP A 134 -1.08 -10.82 -3.31
C ASP A 134 -0.12 -11.01 -4.48
N THR A 135 1.02 -10.32 -4.40
CA THR A 135 2.08 -10.37 -5.42
C THR A 135 3.21 -11.34 -5.08
N THR A 136 3.08 -12.13 -4.01
CA THR A 136 4.09 -13.13 -3.62
C THR A 136 4.26 -14.16 -4.74
N PRO A 137 5.45 -14.33 -5.33
CA PRO A 137 5.66 -15.26 -6.42
C PRO A 137 5.48 -16.70 -5.95
N ALA A 138 4.85 -17.54 -6.76
CA ALA A 138 4.85 -18.97 -6.55
C ALA A 138 6.20 -19.59 -6.99
N ALA A 139 6.46 -20.82 -6.58
CA ALA A 139 7.69 -21.52 -6.97
C ALA A 139 7.86 -21.54 -8.51
N GLY A 140 9.01 -21.09 -8.99
CA GLY A 140 9.32 -21.01 -10.41
C GLY A 140 8.73 -19.81 -11.17
N GLN A 141 8.06 -18.90 -10.49
CA GLN A 141 7.57 -17.64 -11.07
C GLN A 141 8.55 -16.49 -10.81
N ASN A 142 8.55 -15.50 -11.72
CA ASN A 142 9.24 -14.24 -11.46
C ASN A 142 8.44 -13.39 -10.47
N TRP A 143 9.12 -12.50 -9.76
CA TRP A 143 8.51 -11.59 -8.77
C TRP A 143 7.43 -10.67 -9.36
N TYR A 144 7.45 -10.41 -10.67
CA TYR A 144 6.53 -9.52 -11.37
C TYR A 144 5.35 -10.23 -12.07
N ASP A 145 5.38 -11.57 -12.17
CA ASP A 145 4.39 -12.31 -12.99
C ASP A 145 2.94 -12.09 -12.55
N LYS A 146 2.68 -12.06 -11.24
CA LYS A 146 1.33 -11.81 -10.72
C LYS A 146 0.88 -10.37 -10.98
N GLY A 147 1.78 -9.39 -10.82
CA GLY A 147 1.50 -7.98 -11.09
C GLY A 147 1.10 -7.74 -12.54
N ILE A 148 1.79 -8.39 -13.47
CA ILE A 148 1.49 -8.29 -14.91
C ILE A 148 0.12 -8.86 -15.21
N ARG A 149 -0.20 -10.06 -14.73
CA ARG A 149 -1.52 -10.68 -14.96
C ARG A 149 -2.67 -9.78 -14.54
N VAL A 150 -2.53 -9.07 -13.42
CA VAL A 150 -3.57 -8.14 -12.93
C VAL A 150 -3.70 -6.95 -13.86
N SER A 151 -2.60 -6.38 -14.31
CA SER A 151 -2.62 -5.25 -15.24
C SER A 151 -3.16 -5.65 -16.61
N GLU A 152 -2.80 -6.82 -17.12
CA GLU A 152 -3.33 -7.37 -18.37
C GLU A 152 -4.84 -7.59 -18.31
N LEU A 153 -5.36 -8.17 -17.22
CA LEU A 153 -6.79 -8.39 -17.04
C LEU A 153 -7.58 -7.08 -16.99
N ARG A 154 -7.03 -6.03 -16.36
CA ARG A 154 -7.68 -4.71 -16.31
C ARG A 154 -7.53 -3.93 -17.61
N TYR A 155 -6.40 -4.03 -18.29
CA TYR A 155 -6.16 -3.41 -19.60
C TYR A 155 -7.01 -4.05 -20.68
N ILE A 156 -7.10 -5.37 -20.71
CA ILE A 156 -7.98 -6.10 -21.67
C ILE A 156 -9.44 -5.69 -21.45
N THR A 157 -9.88 -5.44 -20.22
CA THR A 157 -11.26 -5.01 -19.96
C THR A 157 -11.51 -3.59 -20.46
N VAL A 158 -10.54 -2.71 -20.41
CA VAL A 158 -10.66 -1.31 -20.88
C VAL A 158 -10.44 -1.21 -22.40
N GLU A 159 -9.46 -1.89 -22.95
CA GLU A 159 -9.18 -1.84 -24.40
C GLU A 159 -10.04 -2.77 -25.24
N ALA A 160 -10.46 -3.92 -24.72
CA ALA A 160 -11.46 -4.75 -25.39
C ALA A 160 -12.82 -4.05 -25.47
N ALA A 161 -13.14 -3.19 -24.49
CA ALA A 161 -14.31 -2.32 -24.57
C ALA A 161 -14.14 -1.15 -25.55
N LEU A 162 -12.89 -0.73 -25.84
CA LEU A 162 -12.61 0.43 -26.70
C LEU A 162 -12.17 0.08 -28.13
N ALA A 163 -11.59 -1.08 -28.41
CA ALA A 163 -10.97 -1.36 -29.71
C ALA A 163 -11.01 -2.81 -30.26
N GLY A 164 -11.51 -3.80 -29.55
CA GLY A 164 -11.69 -5.17 -30.09
C GLY A 164 -10.46 -5.86 -30.67
N ARG A 165 -9.24 -5.37 -30.45
CA ARG A 165 -7.96 -5.96 -30.89
C ARG A 165 -6.79 -5.41 -30.11
N ALA A 166 -6.03 -6.23 -29.39
CA ALA A 166 -4.57 -6.14 -29.32
C ALA A 166 -3.96 -7.27 -28.49
N THR A 167 -3.01 -7.99 -29.07
CA THR A 167 -2.02 -8.76 -28.32
C THR A 167 -0.91 -7.81 -27.93
N ILE A 168 -0.79 -7.45 -26.65
CA ILE A 168 0.30 -6.61 -26.16
C ILE A 168 1.38 -7.53 -25.62
N THR A 169 2.52 -7.60 -26.28
CA THR A 169 3.72 -8.20 -25.72
C THR A 169 4.40 -7.19 -24.80
N LEU A 170 4.27 -7.37 -23.49
CA LEU A 170 4.91 -6.52 -22.49
C LEU A 170 6.35 -6.98 -22.26
N ASN A 171 7.33 -6.18 -22.63
CA ASN A 171 8.69 -6.38 -22.19
C ASN A 171 8.81 -5.80 -20.76
N CYS A 172 8.79 -6.68 -19.75
CA CYS A 172 8.71 -6.32 -18.35
C CYS A 172 10.01 -5.74 -17.79
N ASP A 173 11.12 -5.98 -18.46
CA ASP A 173 12.45 -5.50 -18.06
C ASP A 173 12.81 -4.15 -18.72
N SER A 174 11.95 -3.65 -19.61
CA SER A 174 12.18 -2.35 -20.24
C SER A 174 11.88 -1.20 -19.27
N PRO A 175 12.75 -0.17 -19.21
CA PRO A 175 12.50 1.03 -18.43
C PRO A 175 11.23 1.73 -18.90
N VAL A 176 10.48 2.33 -17.95
CA VAL A 176 9.37 3.22 -18.29
C VAL A 176 9.94 4.54 -18.77
N THR A 177 9.82 4.83 -20.05
CA THR A 177 10.20 6.13 -20.61
C THR A 177 8.99 7.06 -20.62
N ARG A 178 9.15 8.29 -20.10
CA ARG A 178 8.18 9.36 -20.35
C ARG A 178 8.32 9.79 -21.81
N ARG A 179 7.25 9.81 -22.54
CA ARG A 179 7.12 10.60 -23.79
C ARG A 179 6.38 11.90 -23.48
#